data_6d9bd01937c54fa6a2d41ed6e5a46341
#
_entry.id   6d9bd01937c54fa6a2d41ed6e5a46341
#
_cell.length_a   1.000
_cell.length_b   1.000
_cell.length_c   1.000
_cell.angle_alpha   90.00
_cell.angle_beta   90.00
_cell.angle_gamma   90.00
#
_symmetry.space_group_name_H-M   'P 1'
#
loop_
_entity.id
_entity.type
_entity.pdbx_description
1 polymer ?
#
loop_
_entity_poly.entity_id
_entity_poly.type
_entity_poly.pdbx_seq_one_letter_code
_entity_poly.pdbx_strand_id
1 'polypeptide(L)'
;LPGDWNGRLAPSFEFVFHFNRKDSEARRPNKFVPCIYAGRDTHLRGDGTSAGGMRNKDGSKTAWNHVGQVTQETKIPDSVIRIMRHKGKIGQDIDHPAVFPVALPQFVLESYTDAGEIVFEPFCGSGTTLLAAERTGRKVRATEIAPEYVDVTVKRFQQNFPEVPVTLAATGQTFAEVTTERIGGAA
;
A
#
# COMPACT_ATOMS: atom_id res chain seq x y z
N LEU A 1 -23.73 -16.09 -10.37
CA LEU A 1 -23.41 -15.36 -11.61
C LEU A 1 -23.15 -13.89 -11.26
N PRO A 2 -22.16 -13.21 -11.83
CA PRO A 2 -22.06 -11.77 -11.73
C PRO A 2 -23.40 -11.19 -12.18
N GLY A 3 -23.96 -10.32 -11.34
CA GLY A 3 -25.31 -9.81 -11.57
C GLY A 3 -25.48 -9.15 -12.92
N ASP A 4 -26.66 -9.21 -13.46
CA ASP A 4 -27.08 -8.45 -14.63
C ASP A 4 -27.02 -6.96 -14.28
N TRP A 5 -26.08 -6.25 -14.90
CA TRP A 5 -25.85 -4.83 -14.70
C TRP A 5 -26.78 -3.94 -15.57
N ASN A 6 -27.90 -4.49 -16.02
CA ASN A 6 -28.91 -3.75 -16.83
C ASN A 6 -28.25 -2.98 -18.00
N GLY A 7 -27.42 -3.66 -18.80
CA GLY A 7 -26.75 -3.09 -19.95
C GLY A 7 -25.56 -2.16 -19.64
N ARG A 8 -25.16 -2.03 -18.36
CA ARG A 8 -23.95 -1.30 -17.97
C ARG A 8 -22.74 -2.23 -17.86
N LEU A 9 -21.56 -1.73 -18.13
CA LEU A 9 -20.32 -2.45 -17.83
C LEU A 9 -20.18 -2.61 -16.31
N ALA A 10 -19.69 -3.76 -15.86
CA ALA A 10 -19.38 -3.98 -14.45
C ALA A 10 -18.30 -2.98 -14.00
N PRO A 11 -18.45 -2.31 -12.84
CA PRO A 11 -17.41 -1.43 -12.32
C PRO A 11 -16.15 -2.26 -12.05
N SER A 12 -15.04 -1.83 -12.63
CA SER A 12 -13.75 -2.55 -12.56
C SER A 12 -12.67 -1.77 -11.81
N PHE A 13 -13.00 -0.62 -11.22
CA PHE A 13 -12.06 0.21 -10.47
C PHE A 13 -12.72 0.86 -9.26
N GLU A 14 -11.90 1.20 -8.29
CA GLU A 14 -12.25 2.01 -7.12
C GLU A 14 -11.27 3.17 -7.02
N PHE A 15 -11.71 4.30 -6.49
CA PHE A 15 -10.86 5.47 -6.31
C PHE A 15 -10.11 5.40 -4.98
N VAL A 16 -8.82 5.73 -5.02
CA VAL A 16 -8.02 6.05 -3.84
C VAL A 16 -7.77 7.55 -3.86
N PHE A 17 -8.24 8.26 -2.83
CA PHE A 17 -8.08 9.70 -2.73
C PHE A 17 -6.85 10.04 -1.91
N HIS A 18 -6.03 10.96 -2.42
CA HIS A 18 -4.88 11.51 -1.73
C HIS A 18 -5.17 12.96 -1.36
N PHE A 19 -5.12 13.26 -0.06
CA PHE A 19 -5.34 14.60 0.47
C PHE A 19 -4.06 15.11 1.14
N ASN A 20 -3.73 16.38 0.89
CA ASN A 20 -2.67 17.08 1.59
C ASN A 20 -3.24 18.21 2.40
N ARG A 21 -2.54 18.58 3.47
CA ARG A 21 -2.86 19.79 4.21
C ARG A 21 -2.72 21.00 3.28
N LYS A 22 -3.66 21.93 3.33
CA LYS A 22 -3.77 23.09 2.43
C LYS A 22 -2.47 23.93 2.36
N ASP A 23 -1.79 24.08 3.48
CA ASP A 23 -0.62 24.95 3.64
C ASP A 23 0.71 24.17 3.68
N SER A 24 0.71 22.91 3.24
CA SER A 24 1.92 22.10 3.14
C SER A 24 2.20 21.72 1.69
N GLU A 25 3.50 21.63 1.33
CA GLU A 25 3.87 21.00 0.07
C GLU A 25 3.41 19.54 0.06
N ALA A 26 2.83 19.12 -1.07
CA ALA A 26 2.48 17.73 -1.27
C ALA A 26 3.74 16.88 -1.29
N ARG A 27 3.78 15.82 -0.47
CA ARG A 27 4.88 14.86 -0.52
C ARG A 27 4.93 14.22 -1.90
N ARG A 28 6.09 14.25 -2.54
CA ARG A 28 6.31 13.58 -3.82
C ARG A 28 6.35 12.07 -3.61
N PRO A 29 5.74 11.27 -4.51
CA PRO A 29 5.85 9.82 -4.41
C PRO A 29 7.29 9.34 -4.49
N ASN A 30 7.62 8.32 -3.71
CA ASN A 30 8.92 7.67 -3.73
C ASN A 30 9.12 6.90 -5.05
N LYS A 31 10.37 6.77 -5.47
CA LYS A 31 10.76 5.96 -6.63
C LYS A 31 11.10 4.56 -6.15
N PHE A 32 10.21 3.60 -6.34
CA PHE A 32 10.46 2.20 -5.96
C PHE A 32 10.11 1.19 -7.06
N VAL A 33 9.49 1.65 -8.14
CA VAL A 33 9.16 0.77 -9.28
C VAL A 33 10.37 0.66 -10.20
N PRO A 34 10.86 -0.55 -10.52
CA PRO A 34 11.98 -0.73 -11.44
C PRO A 34 11.71 -0.12 -12.82
N CYS A 35 12.69 0.55 -13.39
CA CYS A 35 12.65 1.01 -14.77
C CYS A 35 13.03 -0.10 -15.72
N ILE A 36 12.19 -0.38 -16.72
CA ILE A 36 12.44 -1.42 -17.74
C ILE A 36 13.72 -1.12 -18.55
N TYR A 37 14.05 0.16 -18.73
CA TYR A 37 15.19 0.63 -19.50
C TYR A 37 16.32 1.18 -18.63
N ALA A 38 16.40 0.77 -17.36
CA ALA A 38 17.46 1.18 -16.45
C ALA A 38 18.85 0.99 -17.08
N GLY A 39 19.73 1.97 -16.91
CA GLY A 39 21.08 1.94 -17.43
C GLY A 39 21.22 2.24 -18.95
N ARG A 40 20.09 2.44 -19.67
CA ARG A 40 20.14 2.80 -21.10
C ARG A 40 20.10 4.32 -21.27
N ASP A 41 20.69 4.78 -22.36
CA ASP A 41 20.61 6.21 -22.73
C ASP A 41 19.18 6.58 -23.10
N THR A 42 18.72 7.74 -22.57
CA THR A 42 17.38 8.25 -22.84
C THR A 42 17.32 8.94 -24.20
N HIS A 43 16.25 8.69 -24.94
CA HIS A 43 15.91 9.37 -26.19
C HIS A 43 17.01 9.33 -27.28
N LEU A 44 17.92 8.37 -27.21
CA LEU A 44 18.85 8.07 -28.30
C LEU A 44 18.35 6.88 -29.11
N ARG A 45 18.53 6.94 -30.43
CA ARG A 45 18.38 5.79 -31.32
C ARG A 45 19.66 4.96 -31.30
N GLY A 46 19.60 3.74 -31.83
CA GLY A 46 20.77 2.88 -31.92
C GLY A 46 21.92 3.43 -32.77
N ASP A 47 21.66 4.45 -33.60
CA ASP A 47 22.65 5.20 -34.40
C ASP A 47 23.22 6.43 -33.66
N GLY A 48 22.88 6.63 -32.40
CA GLY A 48 23.30 7.77 -31.58
C GLY A 48 22.58 9.09 -31.87
N THR A 49 21.59 9.10 -32.75
CA THR A 49 20.80 10.30 -33.04
C THR A 49 19.66 10.49 -32.03
N SER A 50 19.24 11.73 -31.81
CA SER A 50 18.10 12.01 -30.93
C SER A 50 16.80 11.41 -31.47
N ALA A 51 16.03 10.75 -30.59
CA ALA A 51 14.72 10.18 -30.92
C ALA A 51 13.61 11.23 -31.16
N GLY A 52 13.95 12.50 -31.29
CA GLY A 52 13.02 13.61 -31.52
C GLY A 52 12.70 14.40 -30.27
N GLY A 53 11.57 15.11 -30.27
CA GLY A 53 11.14 15.98 -29.18
C GLY A 53 9.64 15.90 -28.94
N MET A 54 9.18 16.62 -27.93
CA MET A 54 7.77 16.77 -27.62
C MET A 54 7.10 17.75 -28.60
N ARG A 55 5.92 17.42 -29.12
CA ARG A 55 5.15 18.33 -29.96
C ARG A 55 4.32 19.26 -29.08
N ASN A 56 4.45 20.56 -29.32
CA ASN A 56 3.68 21.60 -28.65
C ASN A 56 2.30 21.78 -29.32
N LYS A 57 1.39 22.50 -28.66
CA LYS A 57 0.06 22.80 -29.19
C LYS A 57 0.08 23.58 -30.51
N ASP A 58 1.10 24.40 -30.73
CA ASP A 58 1.30 25.20 -31.95
C ASP A 58 1.94 24.39 -33.10
N GLY A 59 2.19 23.08 -32.89
CA GLY A 59 2.81 22.20 -33.88
C GLY A 59 4.33 22.21 -33.87
N SER A 60 4.98 23.13 -33.13
CA SER A 60 6.44 23.14 -32.96
C SER A 60 6.94 21.93 -32.16
N LYS A 61 8.24 21.68 -32.20
CA LYS A 61 8.88 20.61 -31.43
C LYS A 61 9.86 21.20 -30.41
N THR A 62 9.75 20.78 -29.17
CA THR A 62 10.74 21.04 -28.14
C THR A 62 11.62 19.82 -27.96
N ALA A 63 12.93 19.99 -28.00
CA ALA A 63 13.88 18.91 -27.76
C ALA A 63 13.73 18.37 -26.31
N TRP A 64 14.04 17.09 -26.13
CA TRP A 64 14.10 16.50 -24.79
C TRP A 64 15.27 17.07 -24.00
N ASN A 65 15.02 17.50 -22.76
CA ASN A 65 16.06 18.13 -21.93
C ASN A 65 17.12 17.14 -21.40
N HIS A 66 16.88 15.83 -21.55
CA HIS A 66 17.69 14.76 -20.93
C HIS A 66 18.14 13.71 -21.96
N VAL A 67 18.33 14.13 -23.21
CA VAL A 67 18.87 13.27 -24.26
C VAL A 67 20.27 12.79 -23.88
N GLY A 68 20.51 11.49 -23.98
CA GLY A 68 21.80 10.86 -23.66
C GLY A 68 22.10 10.72 -22.15
N GLN A 69 21.17 11.09 -21.28
CA GLN A 69 21.30 10.78 -19.86
C GLN A 69 20.94 9.31 -19.62
N VAL A 70 21.64 8.68 -18.69
CA VAL A 70 21.36 7.30 -18.30
C VAL A 70 20.00 7.21 -17.57
N THR A 71 19.17 6.28 -18.00
CA THR A 71 17.88 6.02 -17.35
C THR A 71 18.10 5.52 -15.92
N GLN A 72 17.44 6.15 -14.97
CA GLN A 72 17.49 5.78 -13.55
C GLN A 72 17.00 4.35 -13.30
N GLU A 73 17.44 3.74 -12.20
CA GLU A 73 17.07 2.36 -11.85
C GLU A 73 15.60 2.22 -11.48
N THR A 74 15.05 3.21 -10.77
CA THR A 74 13.67 3.20 -10.31
C THR A 74 12.91 4.46 -10.73
N LYS A 75 11.61 4.32 -10.88
CA LYS A 75 10.66 5.42 -11.17
C LYS A 75 9.56 5.49 -10.11
N ILE A 76 8.84 6.61 -10.08
CA ILE A 76 7.59 6.70 -9.33
C ILE A 76 6.57 5.69 -9.90
N PRO A 77 5.68 5.15 -9.06
CA PRO A 77 4.62 4.24 -9.52
C PRO A 77 3.61 4.96 -10.43
N ASP A 78 2.93 4.17 -11.24
CA ASP A 78 1.80 4.66 -12.03
C ASP A 78 0.58 4.96 -11.14
N SER A 79 -0.29 5.87 -11.57
CA SER A 79 -1.51 6.23 -10.82
C SER A 79 -2.60 5.15 -10.87
N VAL A 80 -2.44 4.13 -11.70
CA VAL A 80 -3.34 2.99 -11.79
C VAL A 80 -2.76 1.82 -11.03
N ILE A 81 -3.36 1.51 -9.88
CA ILE A 81 -2.95 0.40 -9.01
C ILE A 81 -3.69 -0.86 -9.46
N ARG A 82 -2.96 -1.88 -9.91
CA ARG A 82 -3.52 -3.16 -10.35
C ARG A 82 -3.27 -4.22 -9.28
N ILE A 83 -4.28 -4.52 -8.49
CA ILE A 83 -4.20 -5.52 -7.42
C ILE A 83 -5.25 -6.59 -7.68
N MET A 84 -4.82 -7.83 -7.80
CA MET A 84 -5.71 -8.97 -7.95
C MET A 84 -6.39 -9.29 -6.61
N ARG A 85 -7.71 -9.36 -6.60
CA ARG A 85 -8.43 -10.00 -5.50
C ARG A 85 -8.16 -11.50 -5.56
N HIS A 86 -7.58 -12.06 -4.52
CA HIS A 86 -7.50 -13.51 -4.41
C HIS A 86 -8.93 -14.05 -4.18
N LYS A 87 -9.52 -14.66 -5.21
CA LYS A 87 -10.79 -15.36 -5.06
C LYS A 87 -10.65 -16.44 -3.98
N GLY A 88 -11.40 -16.30 -2.90
CA GLY A 88 -11.70 -17.37 -1.95
C GLY A 88 -10.74 -17.55 -0.75
N LYS A 89 -9.66 -16.77 -0.59
CA LYS A 89 -8.76 -16.93 0.57
C LYS A 89 -8.54 -15.68 1.43
N ILE A 90 -8.87 -14.49 0.93
CA ILE A 90 -8.88 -13.31 1.80
C ILE A 90 -10.21 -13.30 2.53
N GLY A 91 -10.18 -13.53 3.83
CA GLY A 91 -11.36 -13.47 4.69
C GLY A 91 -12.03 -14.81 5.01
N GLN A 92 -11.61 -15.96 4.46
CA GLN A 92 -12.17 -17.25 4.89
C GLN A 92 -11.80 -17.60 6.35
N ASP A 93 -10.66 -17.09 6.82
CA ASP A 93 -10.19 -17.26 8.20
C ASP A 93 -10.20 -15.92 8.98
N ILE A 94 -10.84 -14.88 8.45
CA ILE A 94 -10.88 -13.55 9.06
C ILE A 94 -12.36 -13.20 9.27
N ASP A 95 -12.76 -13.14 10.52
CA ASP A 95 -14.11 -12.70 10.91
C ASP A 95 -14.21 -11.16 10.80
N HIS A 96 -14.25 -10.69 9.55
CA HIS A 96 -14.42 -9.27 9.22
C HIS A 96 -15.07 -9.11 7.84
N PRO A 97 -16.15 -8.31 7.72
CA PRO A 97 -16.97 -8.24 6.50
C PRO A 97 -16.27 -7.58 5.31
N ALA A 98 -15.26 -6.75 5.55
CA ALA A 98 -14.61 -5.94 4.52
C ALA A 98 -13.08 -5.94 4.68
N VAL A 99 -12.42 -6.92 4.04
CA VAL A 99 -10.95 -7.01 4.04
C VAL A 99 -10.43 -6.68 2.64
N PHE A 100 -9.54 -5.69 2.54
CA PHE A 100 -8.83 -5.39 1.30
C PHE A 100 -7.44 -6.06 1.27
N PRO A 101 -6.86 -6.28 0.07
CA PRO A 101 -5.55 -6.91 -0.05
C PRO A 101 -4.44 -6.09 0.61
N VAL A 102 -3.50 -6.76 1.30
CA VAL A 102 -2.34 -6.11 1.94
C VAL A 102 -1.49 -5.30 0.95
N ALA A 103 -1.47 -5.71 -0.31
CA ALA A 103 -0.75 -5.01 -1.36
C ALA A 103 -1.25 -3.57 -1.61
N LEU A 104 -2.51 -3.25 -1.26
CA LEU A 104 -3.04 -1.89 -1.41
C LEU A 104 -2.41 -0.90 -0.41
N PRO A 105 -2.50 -1.09 0.90
CA PRO A 105 -1.82 -0.20 1.85
C PRO A 105 -0.30 -0.28 1.69
N GLN A 106 0.28 -1.42 1.35
CA GLN A 106 1.70 -1.52 1.07
C GLN A 106 2.13 -0.56 -0.04
N PHE A 107 1.43 -0.55 -1.17
CA PHE A 107 1.71 0.38 -2.27
C PHE A 107 1.64 1.84 -1.81
N VAL A 108 0.64 2.20 -1.01
CA VAL A 108 0.47 3.57 -0.49
C VAL A 108 1.62 3.93 0.45
N LEU A 109 1.99 3.03 1.36
CA LEU A 109 3.08 3.23 2.32
C LEU A 109 4.42 3.42 1.60
N GLU A 110 4.75 2.55 0.65
CA GLU A 110 5.98 2.66 -0.14
C GLU A 110 6.01 3.94 -0.99
N SER A 111 4.84 4.39 -1.48
CA SER A 111 4.74 5.62 -2.27
C SER A 111 4.96 6.89 -1.45
N TYR A 112 4.48 6.96 -0.20
CA TYR A 112 4.37 8.22 0.53
C TYR A 112 5.04 8.23 1.90
N THR A 113 5.74 7.17 2.27
CA THR A 113 6.49 7.11 3.52
C THR A 113 7.86 6.46 3.31
N ASP A 114 8.79 6.73 4.23
CA ASP A 114 10.06 6.03 4.30
C ASP A 114 10.07 4.99 5.43
N ALA A 115 10.98 4.01 5.38
CA ALA A 115 11.14 3.04 6.45
C ALA A 115 11.41 3.74 7.80
N GLY A 116 10.79 3.27 8.87
CA GLY A 116 10.87 3.85 10.21
C GLY A 116 9.88 4.98 10.49
N GLU A 117 9.24 5.55 9.47
CA GLU A 117 8.21 6.59 9.67
C GLU A 117 6.94 6.05 10.32
N ILE A 118 6.20 6.95 10.97
CA ILE A 118 4.96 6.64 11.67
C ILE A 118 3.77 6.89 10.74
N VAL A 119 2.89 5.90 10.67
CA VAL A 119 1.61 5.95 9.97
C VAL A 119 0.49 5.92 10.99
N PHE A 120 -0.51 6.77 10.83
CA PHE A 120 -1.72 6.74 11.65
C PHE A 120 -2.86 6.10 10.86
N GLU A 121 -3.47 5.06 11.44
CA GLU A 121 -4.61 4.32 10.88
C GLU A 121 -5.80 4.44 11.84
N PRO A 122 -6.78 5.33 11.54
CA PRO A 122 -7.90 5.57 12.43
C PRO A 122 -8.97 4.47 12.42
N PHE A 123 -8.98 3.57 11.44
CA PHE A 123 -10.00 2.53 11.23
C PHE A 123 -9.33 1.18 10.95
N CYS A 124 -8.70 0.62 11.97
CA CYS A 124 -7.79 -0.52 11.83
C CYS A 124 -8.47 -1.78 11.28
N GLY A 125 -9.73 -2.04 11.68
CA GLY A 125 -10.50 -3.21 11.27
C GLY A 125 -9.74 -4.50 11.55
N SER A 126 -9.47 -5.28 10.52
CA SER A 126 -8.72 -6.54 10.60
C SER A 126 -7.18 -6.38 10.55
N GLY A 127 -6.65 -5.17 10.68
CA GLY A 127 -5.21 -4.90 10.75
C GLY A 127 -4.44 -5.00 9.44
N THR A 128 -5.08 -4.83 8.29
CA THR A 128 -4.41 -4.96 6.99
C THR A 128 -3.27 -3.96 6.81
N THR A 129 -3.46 -2.71 7.27
CA THR A 129 -2.42 -1.68 7.24
C THR A 129 -1.25 -2.00 8.18
N LEU A 130 -1.51 -2.64 9.34
CA LEU A 130 -0.45 -3.10 10.24
C LEU A 130 0.46 -4.14 9.56
N LEU A 131 -0.14 -5.11 8.86
CA LEU A 131 0.63 -6.13 8.14
C LEU A 131 1.49 -5.51 7.03
N ALA A 132 0.94 -4.53 6.30
CA ALA A 132 1.67 -3.82 5.26
C ALA A 132 2.84 -3.02 5.83
N ALA A 133 2.63 -2.36 6.95
CA ALA A 133 3.65 -1.55 7.61
C ALA A 133 4.80 -2.41 8.15
N GLU A 134 4.51 -3.53 8.80
CA GLU A 134 5.53 -4.47 9.28
C GLU A 134 6.39 -4.97 8.13
N ARG A 135 5.77 -5.41 7.02
CA ARG A 135 6.48 -5.86 5.81
C ARG A 135 7.40 -4.82 5.19
N THR A 136 7.10 -3.55 5.40
CA THR A 136 7.80 -2.42 4.78
C THR A 136 8.65 -1.63 5.78
N GLY A 137 8.74 -2.08 7.03
CA GLY A 137 9.53 -1.44 8.10
C GLY A 137 8.99 -0.09 8.57
N ARG A 138 7.67 0.15 8.45
CA ARG A 138 7.00 1.35 8.97
C ARG A 138 6.41 1.07 10.35
N LYS A 139 6.19 2.13 11.13
CA LYS A 139 5.55 2.06 12.44
C LYS A 139 4.10 2.52 12.33
N VAL A 140 3.15 1.74 12.86
CA VAL A 140 1.74 2.13 12.85
C VAL A 140 1.27 2.55 14.25
N ARG A 141 0.44 3.58 14.27
CA ARG A 141 -0.43 3.92 15.39
C ARG A 141 -1.85 3.77 14.89
N ALA A 142 -2.60 2.83 15.45
CA ALA A 142 -3.94 2.51 14.96
C ALA A 142 -4.97 2.61 16.07
N THR A 143 -6.20 2.90 15.69
CA THR A 143 -7.37 2.84 16.55
C THR A 143 -8.43 1.93 15.93
N GLU A 144 -9.19 1.25 16.78
CA GLU A 144 -10.32 0.43 16.41
C GLU A 144 -11.38 0.56 17.49
N ILE A 145 -12.63 0.81 17.10
CA ILE A 145 -13.75 1.03 18.02
C ILE A 145 -14.36 -0.29 18.51
N ALA A 146 -14.30 -1.34 17.69
CA ALA A 146 -14.87 -2.65 17.97
C ALA A 146 -13.82 -3.57 18.61
N PRO A 147 -13.93 -3.93 19.90
CA PRO A 147 -12.95 -4.79 20.58
C PRO A 147 -12.73 -6.13 19.90
N GLU A 148 -13.77 -6.72 19.32
CA GLU A 148 -13.68 -7.97 18.57
C GLU A 148 -12.76 -7.87 17.36
N TYR A 149 -12.69 -6.75 16.70
CA TYR A 149 -11.77 -6.53 15.59
C TYR A 149 -10.33 -6.29 16.07
N VAL A 150 -10.14 -5.79 17.29
CA VAL A 150 -8.79 -5.73 17.90
C VAL A 150 -8.26 -7.14 18.08
N ASP A 151 -9.08 -8.08 18.59
CA ASP A 151 -8.69 -9.48 18.74
C ASP A 151 -8.37 -10.15 17.40
N VAL A 152 -9.19 -9.88 16.37
CA VAL A 152 -8.93 -10.33 14.98
C VAL A 152 -7.58 -9.79 14.48
N THR A 153 -7.32 -8.50 14.69
CA THR A 153 -6.06 -7.86 14.29
C THR A 153 -4.85 -8.49 14.97
N VAL A 154 -4.91 -8.70 16.29
CA VAL A 154 -3.81 -9.32 17.06
C VAL A 154 -3.53 -10.73 16.59
N LYS A 155 -4.57 -11.57 16.48
CA LYS A 155 -4.45 -12.97 16.01
C LYS A 155 -3.84 -13.01 14.60
N ARG A 156 -4.34 -12.17 13.70
CA ARG A 156 -3.86 -12.10 12.32
C ARG A 156 -2.42 -11.61 12.24
N PHE A 157 -2.04 -10.64 13.06
CA PHE A 157 -0.66 -10.17 13.13
C PHE A 157 0.29 -11.26 13.60
N GLN A 158 -0.01 -11.94 14.70
CA GLN A 158 0.78 -13.05 15.22
C GLN A 158 0.90 -14.23 14.25
N GLN A 159 -0.15 -14.53 13.48
CA GLN A 159 -0.11 -15.58 12.43
C GLN A 159 0.85 -15.21 11.28
N ASN A 160 0.94 -13.93 10.92
CA ASN A 160 1.81 -13.48 9.83
C ASN A 160 3.26 -13.21 10.30
N PHE A 161 3.46 -12.86 11.57
CA PHE A 161 4.74 -12.49 12.17
C PHE A 161 4.90 -13.17 13.54
N PRO A 162 5.02 -14.50 13.59
CA PRO A 162 5.08 -15.25 14.85
C PRO A 162 6.32 -14.89 15.71
N GLU A 163 7.36 -14.36 15.09
CA GLU A 163 8.58 -13.90 15.76
C GLU A 163 8.46 -12.51 16.41
N VAL A 164 7.40 -11.75 16.07
CA VAL A 164 7.19 -10.41 16.61
C VAL A 164 6.23 -10.49 17.80
N PRO A 165 6.68 -10.22 19.03
CA PRO A 165 5.83 -10.33 20.20
C PRO A 165 4.76 -9.24 20.21
N VAL A 166 3.52 -9.63 20.50
CA VAL A 166 2.41 -8.70 20.74
C VAL A 166 2.07 -8.73 22.22
N THR A 167 2.19 -7.58 22.86
CA THR A 167 1.97 -7.46 24.31
C THR A 167 1.00 -6.32 24.64
N LEU A 168 0.28 -6.49 25.74
CA LEU A 168 -0.53 -5.43 26.32
C LEU A 168 0.37 -4.39 26.99
N ALA A 169 0.36 -3.16 26.49
CA ALA A 169 1.28 -2.11 26.95
C ALA A 169 1.18 -1.80 28.45
N ALA A 170 -0.01 -1.99 29.05
CA ALA A 170 -0.24 -1.71 30.46
C ALA A 170 0.44 -2.71 31.40
N THR A 171 0.59 -3.99 30.99
CA THR A 171 1.07 -5.08 31.87
C THR A 171 2.27 -5.83 31.31
N GLY A 172 2.55 -5.70 30.01
CA GLY A 172 3.57 -6.49 29.30
C GLY A 172 3.13 -7.92 28.96
N GLN A 173 1.91 -8.31 29.33
CA GLN A 173 1.38 -9.66 29.08
C GLN A 173 1.17 -9.89 27.59
N THR A 174 1.40 -11.12 27.15
CA THR A 174 1.06 -11.58 25.80
C THR A 174 -0.45 -11.71 25.62
N PHE A 175 -0.90 -11.73 24.38
CA PHE A 175 -2.33 -11.95 24.07
C PHE A 175 -2.85 -13.28 24.63
N ALA A 176 -2.05 -14.34 24.63
CA ALA A 176 -2.42 -15.64 25.18
C ALA A 176 -2.62 -15.59 26.72
N GLU A 177 -1.73 -14.91 27.43
CA GLU A 177 -1.83 -14.73 28.89
C GLU A 177 -3.06 -13.92 29.27
N VAL A 178 -3.32 -12.80 28.59
CA VAL A 178 -4.54 -11.98 28.79
C VAL A 178 -5.81 -12.78 28.49
N THR A 179 -5.79 -13.57 27.42
CA THR A 179 -6.93 -14.42 27.06
C THR A 179 -7.20 -15.47 28.15
N THR A 180 -6.17 -16.15 28.63
CA THR A 180 -6.29 -17.16 29.68
C THR A 180 -6.84 -16.56 30.99
N GLU A 181 -6.35 -15.40 31.39
CA GLU A 181 -6.80 -14.71 32.60
C GLU A 181 -8.28 -14.32 32.50
N ARG A 182 -8.71 -13.76 31.35
CA ARG A 182 -10.10 -13.32 31.15
C ARG A 182 -11.09 -14.46 31.02
N ILE A 183 -10.72 -15.54 30.34
CA ILE A 183 -11.60 -16.71 30.18
C ILE A 183 -11.55 -17.59 31.43
N GLY A 184 -10.39 -17.78 32.06
CA GLY A 184 -10.22 -18.57 33.27
C GLY A 184 -10.85 -17.96 34.52
N GLY A 185 -11.05 -16.65 34.55
CA GLY A 185 -11.75 -15.93 35.63
C GLY A 185 -13.30 -15.93 35.51
N ALA A 186 -13.84 -16.51 34.45
CA ALA A 186 -15.28 -16.59 34.19
C ALA A 186 -15.89 -17.97 34.53
N ALA A 187 -15.16 -18.83 35.26
CA ALA A 187 -15.62 -20.15 35.72
C ALA A 187 -16.05 -20.11 37.19
#